data_464c39d22ba9733a060a1cc0cede11f8
#
_entry.id   464c39d22ba9733a060a1cc0cede11f8
#
_cell.length_a   1.000
_cell.length_b   1.000
_cell.length_c   1.000
_cell.angle_alpha   90.00
_cell.angle_beta   90.00
_cell.angle_gamma   90.00
#
_symmetry.space_group_name_H-M   'P 1'
#
loop_
_entity.id
_entity.type
_entity.pdbx_description
1 polymer ?
#
loop_
_entity_poly.entity_id
_entity_poly.type
_entity_poly.pdbx_seq_one_letter_code
_entity_poly.pdbx_strand_id
1 'polypeptide(L)'
;RVLTRKNDIQQTNTLTFGNTALNTETFELSAPGGSYKLANKEYQTMLLFMRNPKVVIPSSRVLENIWDPDSKAEDNTVWTYISYLRRKLEAIKADIEIRTMRGAGYTLEVRK
;
A
#
# COMPACT_ATOMS: atom_id res chain seq x y z
N ARG A 1 -21.44 25.77 -7.66
CA ARG A 1 -20.93 25.47 -7.51
C ARG A 1 -20.10 24.93 -7.74
N VAL A 2 -19.91 24.77 -8.14
CA VAL A 2 -18.90 24.26 -8.37
C VAL A 2 -18.18 23.80 -7.24
N LEU A 3 -18.61 24.02 -6.12
CA LEU A 3 -18.07 23.60 -5.00
C LEU A 3 -17.98 22.16 -4.85
N THR A 4 -18.91 21.44 -5.37
CA THR A 4 -18.90 20.03 -5.33
C THR A 4 -17.65 19.50 -5.93
N ARG A 5 -17.13 20.23 -6.85
CA ARG A 5 -16.00 19.84 -7.47
C ARG A 5 -14.84 19.76 -6.60
N LYS A 6 -14.74 20.55 -5.60
CA LYS A 6 -13.69 20.51 -4.70
C LYS A 6 -13.62 19.22 -3.99
N ASN A 7 -14.75 18.68 -3.57
CA ASN A 7 -14.78 17.42 -2.88
C ASN A 7 -14.30 16.31 -3.79
N ASP A 8 -14.62 16.37 -5.06
CA ASP A 8 -14.19 15.36 -5.98
C ASP A 8 -12.69 15.36 -6.09
N ILE A 9 -12.10 16.53 -6.13
CA ILE A 9 -10.67 16.64 -6.23
C ILE A 9 -10.00 16.04 -5.02
N GLN A 10 -10.55 16.29 -3.84
CA GLN A 10 -9.98 15.74 -2.63
C GLN A 10 -10.04 14.24 -2.64
N GLN A 11 -11.12 13.68 -3.15
CA GLN A 11 -11.27 12.24 -3.19
C GLN A 11 -10.26 11.58 -4.09
N THR A 12 -9.81 12.28 -5.12
CA THR A 12 -8.85 11.68 -6.04
C THR A 12 -7.47 11.54 -5.41
N ASN A 13 -7.24 12.16 -4.27
CA ASN A 13 -5.96 12.06 -3.59
C ASN A 13 -5.92 10.99 -2.52
N THR A 14 -6.96 10.19 -2.42
CA THR A 14 -7.03 9.15 -1.40
C THR A 14 -7.52 7.86 -2.02
N LEU A 15 -6.79 6.79 -1.80
CA LEU A 15 -7.19 5.46 -2.22
C LEU A 15 -7.71 4.71 -1.00
N THR A 16 -8.79 3.96 -1.18
CA THR A 16 -9.33 3.20 -0.07
C THR A 16 -9.54 1.74 -0.46
N PHE A 17 -9.41 0.86 0.52
CA PHE A 17 -9.71 -0.54 0.35
C PHE A 17 -10.04 -1.06 1.75
N GLY A 18 -11.21 -1.70 1.89
CA GLY A 18 -11.70 -2.06 3.21
C GLY A 18 -11.89 -0.81 4.04
N ASN A 19 -11.43 -0.84 5.28
CA ASN A 19 -11.53 0.31 6.17
C ASN A 19 -10.26 1.18 6.17
N THR A 20 -9.38 0.96 5.20
CA THR A 20 -8.07 1.59 5.18
C THR A 20 -7.97 2.59 4.04
N ALA A 21 -7.31 3.71 4.29
CA ALA A 21 -7.12 4.76 3.31
C ALA A 21 -5.65 5.13 3.18
N LEU A 22 -5.22 5.44 1.97
CA LEU A 22 -3.86 5.91 1.72
C LEU A 22 -3.95 7.27 1.04
N ASN A 23 -3.41 8.29 1.69
CA ASN A 23 -3.41 9.64 1.13
C ASN A 23 -2.20 9.79 0.23
N THR A 24 -2.45 10.07 -1.05
CA THR A 24 -1.37 10.13 -2.03
C THR A 24 -0.59 11.43 -1.98
N GLU A 25 -1.07 12.41 -1.24
CA GLU A 25 -0.34 13.66 -1.10
C GLU A 25 0.50 13.71 0.16
N THR A 26 0.00 13.16 1.25
CA THR A 26 0.72 13.22 2.51
C THR A 26 1.44 11.93 2.85
N PHE A 27 1.21 10.86 2.09
CA PHE A 27 1.79 9.54 2.31
C PHE A 27 1.27 8.89 3.60
N GLU A 28 0.12 9.36 4.06
CA GLU A 28 -0.46 8.80 5.30
C GLU A 28 -1.33 7.59 5.03
N LEU A 29 -1.09 6.54 5.80
CA LEU A 29 -1.89 5.32 5.78
C LEU A 29 -2.74 5.35 7.04
N SER A 30 -4.05 5.26 6.90
CA SER A 30 -4.95 5.38 8.05
C SER A 30 -6.06 4.34 8.05
N ALA A 31 -6.54 4.04 9.24
CA ALA A 31 -7.63 3.12 9.46
C ALA A 31 -8.23 3.49 10.83
N PRO A 32 -9.30 2.82 11.27
CA PRO A 32 -9.95 3.23 12.52
C PRO A 32 -9.05 3.27 13.75
N GLY A 33 -7.99 2.47 13.78
CA GLY A 33 -7.11 2.44 14.94
C GLY A 33 -6.00 3.48 14.95
N GLY A 34 -5.84 4.24 13.88
CA GLY A 34 -4.79 5.27 13.84
C GLY A 34 -4.26 5.50 12.45
N SER A 35 -3.09 6.12 12.36
CA SER A 35 -2.46 6.40 11.10
C SER A 35 -0.95 6.42 11.22
N TYR A 36 -0.28 6.23 10.10
CA TYR A 36 1.17 6.34 9.99
C TYR A 36 1.53 7.08 8.72
N LYS A 37 2.54 7.93 8.82
CA LYS A 37 3.09 8.55 7.62
C LYS A 37 4.16 7.60 7.12
N LEU A 38 4.05 7.15 5.89
CA LEU A 38 4.97 6.16 5.35
C LEU A 38 6.21 6.80 4.76
N ALA A 39 7.33 6.10 4.84
CA ALA A 39 8.54 6.54 4.15
C ALA A 39 8.33 6.30 2.66
N ASN A 40 9.17 6.89 1.83
CA ASN A 40 8.99 6.87 0.39
C ASN A 40 8.78 5.47 -0.20
N LYS A 41 9.64 4.53 0.10
CA LYS A 41 9.51 3.19 -0.48
C LYS A 41 8.34 2.42 0.12
N GLU A 42 8.04 2.64 1.39
CA GLU A 42 6.87 2.03 2.00
C GLU A 42 5.61 2.54 1.32
N TYR A 43 5.57 3.84 1.09
CA TYR A 43 4.42 4.46 0.44
C TYR A 43 4.24 3.91 -0.98
N GLN A 44 5.33 3.84 -1.74
CA GLN A 44 5.23 3.35 -3.12
C GLN A 44 4.77 1.89 -3.16
N THR A 45 5.25 1.08 -2.22
CA THR A 45 4.86 -0.32 -2.14
C THR A 45 3.37 -0.43 -1.80
N MET A 46 2.93 0.33 -0.80
CA MET A 46 1.53 0.31 -0.42
C MET A 46 0.65 0.83 -1.55
N LEU A 47 1.09 1.88 -2.23
CA LEU A 47 0.36 2.45 -3.35
C LEU A 47 0.16 1.42 -4.46
N LEU A 48 1.19 0.67 -4.78
CA LEU A 48 1.10 -0.35 -5.81
C LEU A 48 0.01 -1.37 -5.46
N PHE A 49 -0.03 -1.82 -4.20
CA PHE A 49 -1.04 -2.78 -3.78
C PHE A 49 -2.43 -2.16 -3.70
N MET A 50 -2.54 -0.92 -3.26
CA MET A 50 -3.84 -0.26 -3.16
C MET A 50 -4.44 0.02 -4.54
N ARG A 51 -3.60 0.19 -5.55
CA ARG A 51 -4.09 0.37 -6.91
C ARG A 51 -4.48 -0.93 -7.58
N ASN A 52 -4.02 -2.05 -7.04
CA ASN A 52 -4.27 -3.37 -7.61
C ASN A 52 -4.74 -4.34 -6.53
N PRO A 53 -5.86 -4.02 -5.87
CA PRO A 53 -6.32 -4.88 -4.78
C PRO A 53 -6.74 -6.24 -5.32
N LYS A 54 -6.46 -7.27 -4.52
CA LYS A 54 -6.82 -8.65 -4.85
C LYS A 54 -6.07 -9.25 -6.04
N VAL A 55 -5.04 -8.55 -6.50
CA VAL A 55 -4.22 -9.03 -7.60
C VAL A 55 -2.89 -9.51 -7.02
N VAL A 56 -2.43 -10.66 -7.44
CA VAL A 56 -1.14 -11.18 -6.99
C VAL A 56 -0.03 -10.47 -7.76
N ILE A 57 0.89 -9.85 -7.03
CA ILE A 57 1.98 -9.09 -7.63
C ILE A 57 3.29 -9.78 -7.26
N PRO A 58 4.04 -10.28 -8.25
CA PRO A 58 5.32 -10.94 -7.96
C PRO A 58 6.34 -9.97 -7.40
N SER A 59 7.27 -10.47 -6.59
CA SER A 59 8.35 -9.65 -6.04
C SER A 59 9.10 -8.90 -7.13
N SER A 60 9.34 -9.57 -8.26
CA SER A 60 10.08 -8.94 -9.35
C SER A 60 9.34 -7.70 -9.87
N ARG A 61 8.02 -7.77 -9.90
CA ARG A 61 7.24 -6.64 -10.37
C ARG A 61 7.29 -5.49 -9.36
N VAL A 62 7.28 -5.81 -8.06
CA VAL A 62 7.42 -4.79 -7.03
C VAL A 62 8.77 -4.11 -7.19
N LEU A 63 9.83 -4.89 -7.39
CA LEU A 63 11.16 -4.32 -7.58
C LEU A 63 11.22 -3.42 -8.79
N GLU A 64 10.68 -3.85 -9.92
CA GLU A 64 10.71 -3.09 -11.14
C GLU A 64 9.99 -1.76 -11.03
N ASN A 65 8.90 -1.73 -10.28
CA ASN A 65 8.08 -0.54 -10.18
C ASN A 65 8.59 0.46 -9.15
N ILE A 66 9.33 0.00 -8.16
CA ILE A 66 9.66 0.84 -7.01
C ILE A 66 11.15 1.14 -6.90
N TRP A 67 12.00 0.18 -7.26
CA TRP A 67 13.44 0.37 -7.17
C TRP A 67 14.07 0.51 -8.55
N ASP A 68 15.15 1.28 -8.60
CA ASP A 68 15.88 1.46 -9.85
C ASP A 68 16.60 0.19 -10.24
N PRO A 69 16.79 -0.05 -11.54
CA PRO A 69 17.52 -1.22 -11.99
C PRO A 69 18.95 -1.28 -11.43
N ASP A 70 19.54 -0.12 -11.16
CA ASP A 70 20.90 -0.06 -10.63
C ASP A 70 20.97 -0.27 -9.13
N SER A 71 19.83 -0.34 -8.46
CA SER A 71 19.85 -0.52 -7.03
C SER A 71 20.21 -1.97 -6.70
N LYS A 72 20.61 -2.20 -5.47
CA LYS A 72 20.96 -3.55 -5.04
C LYS A 72 19.78 -4.22 -4.34
N ALA A 73 18.59 -3.71 -4.58
CA ALA A 73 17.40 -4.29 -3.96
C ALA A 73 17.14 -5.68 -4.54
N GLU A 74 16.71 -6.58 -3.70
CA GLU A 74 16.43 -7.96 -4.06
C GLU A 74 15.09 -8.37 -3.47
N ASP A 75 14.72 -9.63 -3.68
CA ASP A 75 13.48 -10.14 -3.13
C ASP A 75 13.40 -9.95 -1.62
N ASN A 76 14.52 -10.07 -0.93
CA ASN A 76 14.56 -9.85 0.52
C ASN A 76 14.19 -8.43 0.87
N THR A 77 14.56 -7.47 0.03
CA THR A 77 14.21 -6.08 0.26
C THR A 77 12.70 -5.91 0.20
N VAL A 78 12.06 -6.54 -0.79
CA VAL A 78 10.62 -6.48 -0.91
C VAL A 78 9.97 -7.08 0.35
N TRP A 79 10.44 -8.25 0.77
CA TRP A 79 9.90 -8.92 1.94
C TRP A 79 10.00 -8.04 3.19
N THR A 80 11.11 -7.33 3.32
CA THR A 80 11.31 -6.45 4.47
C THR A 80 10.26 -5.34 4.50
N TYR A 81 9.99 -4.71 3.34
CA TYR A 81 9.00 -3.65 3.29
C TYR A 81 7.58 -4.18 3.48
N ILE A 82 7.31 -5.39 2.96
CA ILE A 82 6.03 -6.04 3.21
C ILE A 82 5.84 -6.26 4.72
N SER A 83 6.89 -6.68 5.41
CA SER A 83 6.82 -6.91 6.85
C SER A 83 6.53 -5.62 7.61
N TYR A 84 7.18 -4.52 7.22
CA TYR A 84 6.92 -3.23 7.84
C TYR A 84 5.46 -2.83 7.65
N LEU A 85 4.95 -2.98 6.44
CA LEU A 85 3.58 -2.60 6.15
C LEU A 85 2.59 -3.47 6.92
N ARG A 86 2.87 -4.76 7.04
CA ARG A 86 2.00 -5.66 7.81
C ARG A 86 1.89 -5.20 9.25
N ARG A 87 3.00 -4.80 9.87
CA ARG A 87 2.97 -4.34 11.24
C ARG A 87 2.16 -3.07 11.39
N LYS A 88 2.31 -2.16 10.42
CA LYS A 88 1.59 -0.90 10.49
C LYS A 88 0.10 -1.11 10.29
N LEU A 89 -0.28 -1.99 9.37
CA LEU A 89 -1.68 -2.30 9.15
C LEU A 89 -2.31 -2.88 10.41
N GLU A 90 -1.60 -3.75 11.12
CA GLU A 90 -2.12 -4.30 12.35
C GLU A 90 -2.25 -3.24 13.43
N ALA A 91 -1.25 -2.36 13.52
CA ALA A 91 -1.25 -1.33 14.56
C ALA A 91 -2.41 -0.36 14.42
N ILE A 92 -2.84 -0.08 13.19
CA ILE A 92 -3.95 0.84 12.97
C ILE A 92 -5.28 0.12 12.83
N LYS A 93 -5.28 -1.17 13.08
CA LYS A 93 -6.49 -2.00 13.03
C LYS A 93 -7.17 -2.00 11.67
N ALA A 94 -6.35 -2.07 10.64
CA ALA A 94 -6.86 -2.19 9.29
C ALA A 94 -7.51 -3.56 9.12
N ASP A 95 -8.58 -3.63 8.32
CA ASP A 95 -9.21 -4.91 8.04
C ASP A 95 -8.66 -5.52 6.75
N ILE A 96 -7.54 -5.00 6.26
CA ILE A 96 -6.89 -5.56 5.08
C ILE A 96 -5.53 -6.09 5.47
N GLU A 97 -5.00 -6.98 4.67
CA GLU A 97 -3.69 -7.57 4.93
C GLU A 97 -2.98 -7.86 3.62
N ILE A 98 -1.66 -7.90 3.68
CA ILE A 98 -0.86 -8.29 2.54
C ILE A 98 -0.52 -9.77 2.74
N ARG A 99 -1.07 -10.60 1.87
CA ARG A 99 -0.87 -12.04 1.97
C ARG A 99 0.24 -12.50 1.06
N THR A 100 1.01 -13.49 1.52
CA THR A 100 2.03 -14.11 0.70
C THR A 100 1.38 -15.25 -0.07
N MET A 101 1.50 -15.19 -1.40
CA MET A 101 1.01 -16.26 -2.26
C MET A 101 2.23 -17.04 -2.68
N ARG A 102 2.43 -18.19 -2.05
CA ARG A 102 3.61 -18.98 -2.23
C ARG A 102 3.91 -19.27 -3.69
N GLY A 103 5.12 -18.95 -4.11
CA GLY A 103 5.53 -19.18 -5.49
C GLY A 103 4.99 -18.19 -6.50
N ALA A 104 4.17 -17.22 -6.06
CA ALA A 104 3.55 -16.27 -6.99
C ALA A 104 3.82 -14.82 -6.63
N GLY A 105 3.81 -14.47 -5.35
CA GLY A 105 4.04 -13.08 -4.94
C GLY A 105 3.21 -12.70 -3.75
N TYR A 106 2.68 -11.47 -3.78
CA TYR A 106 1.90 -10.93 -2.66
C TYR A 106 0.60 -10.34 -3.17
N THR A 107 -0.41 -10.32 -2.33
CA THR A 107 -1.69 -9.75 -2.72
C THR A 107 -2.31 -9.03 -1.53
N LEU A 108 -3.03 -7.93 -1.79
CA LEU A 108 -3.72 -7.19 -0.76
C LEU A 108 -5.16 -7.67 -0.72
N GLU A 109 -5.58 -8.18 0.42
CA GLU A 109 -6.91 -8.79 0.58
C GLU A 109 -7.58 -8.24 1.83
N VAL A 110 -8.90 -8.35 1.88
CA VAL A 110 -9.63 -8.01 3.10
C VAL A 110 -9.49 -9.19 4.04
N ARG A 111 -9.12 -8.89 5.29
CA ARG A 111 -8.93 -9.91 6.31
C ARG A 111 -10.28 -10.45 6.74
N LYS A 112 -10.37 -11.72 6.93
CA LYS A 112 -11.64 -12.32 7.37
C LYS A 112 -11.69 -12.69 8.80
#